data_8f9618f538bf9bcfb7ac0ceb91d0a2c0
#
_entry.id   8f9618f538bf9bcfb7ac0ceb91d0a2c0
#
_cell.length_a   1.000
_cell.length_b   1.000
_cell.length_c   1.000
_cell.angle_alpha   90.00
_cell.angle_beta   90.00
_cell.angle_gamma   90.00
#
_symmetry.space_group_name_H-M   'P 1'
#
loop_
_entity.id
_entity.type
_entity.pdbx_description
1 polymer ?
#
loop_
_entity_poly.entity_id
_entity_poly.type
_entity_poly.pdbx_seq_one_letter_code
_entity_poly.pdbx_strand_id
1 'polypeptide(L)'
;NAAALEFPDESFDLIIQSTVFTSILNRDVQQQLAREMVRVLRPNGLILWYDFHMNNPRNPDVRGVTSREIHRLFEGCTIELSRMTLAPPLTRMLAPFSWFACQLFSAVPWLCTHYLGTIRKSVRHE
;
A
#
# COMPACT_ATOMS: atom_id res chain seq x y z
N ASN A 1 -15.01 12.04 4.00
CA ASN A 1 -14.56 12.12 2.62
C ASN A 1 -13.05 11.86 2.58
N ALA A 2 -12.62 10.74 1.98
CA ALA A 2 -11.20 10.36 1.94
C ALA A 2 -10.31 11.40 1.22
N ALA A 3 -10.89 12.27 0.42
CA ALA A 3 -10.19 13.32 -0.31
C ALA A 3 -9.97 14.62 0.52
N ALA A 4 -10.52 14.69 1.74
CA ALA A 4 -10.31 15.82 2.66
C ALA A 4 -10.39 15.29 4.09
N LEU A 5 -9.23 15.10 4.71
CA LEU A 5 -9.15 14.63 6.09
C LEU A 5 -9.37 15.81 7.05
N GLU A 6 -10.31 15.65 7.99
CA GLU A 6 -10.67 16.70 8.97
C GLU A 6 -9.67 16.81 10.13
N PHE A 7 -8.39 16.55 9.85
CA PHE A 7 -7.32 16.65 10.83
C PHE A 7 -6.40 17.82 10.50
N PRO A 8 -5.84 18.52 11.51
CA PRO A 8 -4.83 19.54 11.29
C PRO A 8 -3.58 18.96 10.60
N ASP A 9 -2.76 19.85 10.04
CA ASP A 9 -1.45 19.49 9.53
C ASP A 9 -0.59 18.86 10.64
N GLU A 10 0.24 17.90 10.27
CA GLU A 10 1.23 17.31 11.18
C GLU A 10 0.64 16.76 12.49
N SER A 11 -0.51 16.07 12.40
CA SER A 11 -1.23 15.52 13.55
C SER A 11 -0.77 14.12 13.95
N PHE A 12 -0.20 13.36 13.02
CA PHE A 12 0.08 11.94 13.23
C PHE A 12 1.55 11.59 13.01
N ASP A 13 2.09 10.74 13.87
CA ASP A 13 3.41 10.15 13.73
C ASP A 13 3.38 8.88 12.86
N LEU A 14 2.24 8.18 12.86
CA LEU A 14 2.00 6.95 12.11
C LEU A 14 0.63 6.98 11.45
N ILE A 15 0.59 6.63 10.18
CA ILE A 15 -0.64 6.36 9.42
C ILE A 15 -0.57 4.93 8.91
N ILE A 16 -1.64 4.17 9.09
CA ILE A 16 -1.75 2.82 8.53
C ILE A 16 -2.78 2.84 7.41
N GLN A 17 -2.36 2.45 6.23
CA GLN A 17 -3.19 2.27 5.05
C GLN A 17 -3.23 0.78 4.70
N SER A 18 -4.42 0.20 4.68
CA SER A 18 -4.63 -1.19 4.28
C SER A 18 -5.78 -1.31 3.30
N THR A 19 -5.50 -1.73 2.08
CA THR A 19 -6.47 -2.01 0.99
C THR A 19 -7.41 -0.86 0.62
N VAL A 20 -7.02 0.39 0.88
CA VAL A 20 -7.83 1.58 0.60
C VAL A 20 -7.62 2.04 -0.85
N PHE A 21 -6.38 2.16 -1.30
CA PHE A 21 -6.07 2.72 -2.61
C PHE A 21 -6.54 1.84 -3.77
N THR A 22 -6.52 0.53 -3.61
CA THR A 22 -7.07 -0.41 -4.62
C THR A 22 -8.57 -0.29 -4.79
N SER A 23 -9.30 0.17 -3.78
CA SER A 23 -10.74 0.41 -3.83
C SER A 23 -11.12 1.77 -4.44
N ILE A 24 -10.15 2.66 -4.64
CA ILE A 24 -10.35 3.98 -5.24
C ILE A 24 -9.94 3.90 -6.71
N LEU A 25 -10.92 3.78 -7.61
CA LEU A 25 -10.64 3.68 -9.06
C LEU A 25 -10.28 5.02 -9.70
N ASN A 26 -10.71 6.13 -9.12
CA ASN A 26 -10.42 7.47 -9.61
C ASN A 26 -9.01 7.91 -9.15
N ARG A 27 -8.14 8.18 -10.13
CA ARG A 27 -6.75 8.56 -9.88
C ARG A 27 -6.59 9.93 -9.20
N ASP A 28 -7.46 10.88 -9.50
CA ASP A 28 -7.41 12.21 -8.89
C ASP A 28 -7.74 12.12 -7.39
N VAL A 29 -8.70 11.27 -7.04
CA VAL A 29 -9.05 10.98 -5.63
C VAL A 29 -7.89 10.27 -4.91
N GLN A 30 -7.23 9.30 -5.56
CA GLN A 30 -6.03 8.67 -4.98
C GLN A 30 -4.92 9.71 -4.72
N GLN A 31 -4.67 10.59 -5.70
CA GLN A 31 -3.63 11.62 -5.58
C GLN A 31 -3.96 12.61 -4.45
N GLN A 32 -5.23 12.99 -4.34
CA GLN A 32 -5.66 13.90 -3.29
C GLN A 32 -5.57 13.25 -1.90
N LEU A 33 -5.99 11.98 -1.77
CA LEU A 33 -5.82 11.24 -0.52
C LEU A 33 -4.34 11.11 -0.11
N ALA A 34 -3.46 10.81 -1.06
CA ALA A 34 -2.03 10.73 -0.78
C ALA A 34 -1.45 12.06 -0.27
N ARG A 35 -1.85 13.18 -0.90
CA ARG A 35 -1.46 14.54 -0.43
C ARG A 35 -1.96 14.82 0.98
N GLU A 36 -3.22 14.47 1.26
CA GLU A 36 -3.80 14.63 2.59
C GLU A 36 -3.08 13.79 3.64
N MET A 37 -2.75 12.55 3.33
CA MET A 37 -1.96 11.69 4.23
C MET A 37 -0.59 12.32 4.54
N VAL A 38 0.10 12.85 3.54
CA VAL A 38 1.39 13.54 3.74
C VAL A 38 1.22 14.85 4.52
N ARG A 39 0.12 15.59 4.30
CA ARG A 39 -0.19 16.83 5.02
C ARG A 39 -0.36 16.60 6.53
N VAL A 40 -1.17 15.60 6.88
CA VAL A 40 -1.46 15.31 8.30
C VAL A 40 -0.34 14.50 8.99
N LEU A 41 0.62 13.98 8.24
CA LEU A 41 1.78 13.27 8.77
C LEU A 41 2.84 14.27 9.25
N ARG A 42 3.35 14.08 10.46
CA ARG A 42 4.45 14.89 11.02
C ARG A 42 5.75 14.71 10.23
N PRO A 43 6.67 15.68 10.29
CA PRO A 43 8.04 15.46 9.84
C PRO A 43 8.63 14.19 10.48
N ASN A 44 9.34 13.38 9.71
CA ASN A 44 9.83 12.05 10.09
C ASN A 44 8.72 11.00 10.42
N GLY A 45 7.46 11.34 10.22
CA GLY A 45 6.36 10.41 10.37
C GLY A 45 6.38 9.30 9.31
N LEU A 46 5.65 8.23 9.59
CA LEU A 46 5.63 7.01 8.81
C LEU A 46 4.22 6.68 8.34
N ILE A 47 4.08 6.37 7.04
CA ILE A 47 2.91 5.67 6.52
C ILE A 47 3.29 4.19 6.35
N LEU A 48 2.53 3.30 6.97
CA LEU A 48 2.60 1.87 6.73
C LEU A 48 1.62 1.54 5.60
N TRP A 49 2.17 1.04 4.50
CA TRP A 49 1.42 0.68 3.30
C TRP A 49 1.20 -0.82 3.22
N TYR A 50 -0.04 -1.24 3.03
CA TYR A 50 -0.39 -2.62 2.68
C TYR A 50 -1.52 -2.64 1.66
N ASP A 51 -1.22 -3.04 0.42
CA ASP A 51 -2.22 -3.09 -0.65
C ASP A 51 -1.80 -4.01 -1.79
N PHE A 52 -2.76 -4.37 -2.64
CA PHE A 52 -2.52 -5.19 -3.82
C PHE A 52 -1.71 -4.43 -4.87
N HIS A 53 -0.77 -5.12 -5.52
CA HIS A 53 -0.05 -4.57 -6.67
C HIS A 53 -0.51 -5.14 -8.01
N MET A 54 -1.39 -6.14 -8.00
CA MET A 54 -1.93 -6.81 -9.18
C MET A 54 -3.43 -6.63 -9.28
N ASN A 55 -3.94 -6.58 -10.51
CA ASN A 55 -5.37 -6.56 -10.77
C ASN A 55 -5.96 -7.95 -10.51
N ASN A 56 -7.18 -7.97 -9.97
CA ASN A 56 -7.98 -9.19 -9.88
C ASN A 56 -8.97 -9.21 -11.04
N PRO A 57 -8.81 -10.10 -12.05
CA PRO A 57 -9.70 -10.14 -13.20
C PRO A 57 -11.16 -10.55 -12.84
N ARG A 58 -11.38 -11.09 -11.65
CA ARG A 58 -12.72 -11.48 -11.16
C ARG A 58 -13.40 -10.38 -10.34
N ASN A 59 -12.70 -9.29 -10.06
CA ASN A 59 -13.26 -8.17 -9.30
C ASN A 59 -12.89 -6.83 -9.96
N PRO A 60 -13.79 -6.26 -10.78
CA PRO A 60 -13.55 -4.99 -11.46
C PRO A 60 -13.61 -3.77 -10.53
N ASP A 61 -14.13 -3.92 -9.31
CA ASP A 61 -14.30 -2.84 -8.35
C ASP A 61 -12.98 -2.49 -7.63
N VAL A 62 -11.93 -3.25 -7.89
CA VAL A 62 -10.59 -3.02 -7.32
C VAL A 62 -9.53 -3.04 -8.41
N ARG A 63 -8.53 -2.19 -8.25
CA ARG A 63 -7.38 -2.10 -9.16
C ARG A 63 -6.09 -2.09 -8.36
N GLY A 64 -5.16 -2.97 -8.72
CA GLY A 64 -3.83 -3.01 -8.11
C GLY A 64 -3.07 -1.69 -8.28
N VAL A 65 -2.32 -1.31 -7.26
CA VAL A 65 -1.46 -0.11 -7.27
C VAL A 65 -0.01 -0.55 -7.39
N THR A 66 0.60 -0.24 -8.52
CA THR A 66 1.99 -0.63 -8.81
C THR A 66 3.00 0.20 -8.01
N SER A 67 4.21 -0.31 -7.86
CA SER A 67 5.31 0.44 -7.21
C SER A 67 5.53 1.81 -7.86
N ARG A 68 5.47 1.89 -9.21
CA ARG A 68 5.60 3.16 -9.93
C ARG A 68 4.50 4.15 -9.57
N GLU A 69 3.27 3.67 -9.40
CA GLU A 69 2.15 4.52 -8.99
C GLU A 69 2.32 5.00 -7.56
N ILE A 70 2.77 4.14 -6.63
CA ILE A 70 3.07 4.53 -5.25
C ILE A 70 4.13 5.64 -5.21
N HIS A 71 5.21 5.53 -5.98
CA HIS A 71 6.25 6.57 -6.05
C HIS A 71 5.72 7.90 -6.61
N ARG A 72 4.76 7.87 -7.55
CA ARG A 72 4.10 9.09 -8.05
C ARG A 72 3.14 9.71 -7.04
N LEU A 73 2.39 8.87 -6.30
CA LEU A 73 1.45 9.34 -5.30
C LEU A 73 2.15 10.04 -4.13
N PHE A 74 3.33 9.55 -3.75
CA PHE A 74 4.11 10.03 -2.61
C PHE A 74 5.46 10.63 -3.05
N GLU A 75 5.42 11.45 -4.09
CA GLU A 75 6.60 12.13 -4.60
C GLU A 75 7.28 12.96 -3.49
N GLY A 76 8.61 12.87 -3.38
CA GLY A 76 9.37 13.54 -2.32
C GLY A 76 9.39 12.80 -0.98
N CYS A 77 8.78 11.63 -0.87
CA CYS A 77 8.91 10.74 0.28
C CYS A 77 9.95 9.64 0.04
N THR A 78 10.53 9.12 1.11
CA THR A 78 11.35 7.90 1.04
C THR A 78 10.45 6.68 1.12
N ILE A 79 10.55 5.79 0.13
CA ILE A 79 9.63 4.65 -0.03
C ILE A 79 10.44 3.35 -0.05
N GLU A 80 10.09 2.41 0.82
CA GLU A 80 10.61 1.04 0.84
C GLU A 80 9.44 0.07 0.71
N LEU A 81 9.46 -0.79 -0.30
CA LEU A 81 8.40 -1.75 -0.60
C LEU A 81 8.95 -3.18 -0.64
N SER A 82 8.23 -4.10 -0.01
CA SER A 82 8.46 -5.53 -0.08
C SER A 82 7.22 -6.25 -0.57
N ARG A 83 7.39 -7.28 -1.38
CA ARG A 83 6.26 -8.14 -1.80
C ARG A 83 5.97 -9.14 -0.71
N MET A 84 4.71 -9.22 -0.33
CA MET A 84 4.23 -10.14 0.70
C MET A 84 2.90 -10.77 0.29
N THR A 85 2.50 -11.75 1.05
CA THR A 85 1.22 -12.46 0.93
C THR A 85 1.14 -13.28 -0.36
N LEU A 86 1.29 -14.59 -0.22
CA LEU A 86 1.07 -15.56 -1.29
C LEU A 86 -0.30 -15.36 -1.92
N ALA A 87 -0.39 -15.44 -3.24
CA ALA A 87 -1.64 -15.28 -3.98
C ALA A 87 -2.76 -16.15 -3.37
N PRO A 88 -3.92 -15.56 -3.05
CA PRO A 88 -5.00 -16.29 -2.35
C PRO A 88 -5.44 -17.62 -3.00
N PRO A 89 -5.50 -17.74 -4.33
CA PRO A 89 -5.79 -19.03 -4.97
C PRO A 89 -4.76 -20.11 -4.63
N LEU A 90 -3.48 -19.76 -4.61
CA LEU A 90 -2.40 -20.68 -4.25
C LEU A 90 -2.45 -21.08 -2.78
N THR A 91 -2.70 -20.11 -1.90
CA THR A 91 -2.86 -20.38 -0.46
C THR A 91 -4.03 -21.33 -0.21
N ARG A 92 -5.19 -21.10 -0.84
CA ARG A 92 -6.37 -21.98 -0.71
C ARG A 92 -6.12 -23.40 -1.22
N MET A 93 -5.31 -23.55 -2.27
CA MET A 93 -4.95 -24.85 -2.82
C MET A 93 -3.94 -25.60 -1.93
N LEU A 94 -2.98 -24.89 -1.35
CA LEU A 94 -1.84 -25.49 -0.63
C LEU A 94 -2.12 -25.66 0.87
N ALA A 95 -2.87 -24.77 1.51
CA ALA A 95 -3.10 -24.75 2.95
C ALA A 95 -3.69 -26.07 3.50
N PRO A 96 -4.63 -26.76 2.81
CA PRO A 96 -5.17 -28.04 3.28
C PRO A 96 -4.13 -29.16 3.29
N PHE A 97 -3.08 -29.05 2.48
CA PHE A 97 -2.08 -30.10 2.31
C PHE A 97 -0.79 -29.85 3.08
N SER A 98 -0.34 -28.60 3.16
CA SER A 98 0.90 -28.26 3.86
C SER A 98 1.03 -26.78 4.14
N TRP A 99 1.00 -26.40 5.42
CA TRP A 99 1.36 -25.07 5.87
C TRP A 99 2.81 -24.71 5.50
N PHE A 100 3.72 -25.67 5.56
CA PHE A 100 5.11 -25.47 5.19
C PHE A 100 5.29 -25.12 3.70
N ALA A 101 4.51 -25.72 2.82
CA ALA A 101 4.51 -25.36 1.39
C ALA A 101 4.04 -23.91 1.18
N CYS A 102 3.00 -23.46 1.88
CA CYS A 102 2.58 -22.06 1.83
C CYS A 102 3.70 -21.10 2.26
N GLN A 103 4.43 -21.46 3.30
CA GLN A 103 5.52 -20.64 3.82
C GLN A 103 6.69 -20.59 2.82
N LEU A 104 7.03 -21.72 2.21
CA LEU A 104 8.07 -21.81 1.19
C LEU A 104 7.73 -20.97 -0.05
N PHE A 105 6.51 -21.08 -0.57
CA PHE A 105 6.05 -20.30 -1.72
C PHE A 105 5.88 -18.82 -1.41
N SER A 106 5.59 -18.44 -0.16
CA SER A 106 5.56 -17.04 0.27
C SER A 106 6.93 -16.36 0.20
N ALA A 107 8.01 -17.12 0.22
CA ALA A 107 9.37 -16.61 0.03
C ALA A 107 9.68 -16.24 -1.44
N VAL A 108 8.81 -16.61 -2.39
CA VAL A 108 8.99 -16.30 -3.82
C VAL A 108 8.23 -15.00 -4.16
N PRO A 109 8.94 -13.86 -4.39
CA PRO A 109 8.30 -12.55 -4.51
C PRO A 109 7.28 -12.41 -5.65
N TRP A 110 7.48 -13.10 -6.77
CA TRP A 110 6.59 -13.04 -7.93
C TRP A 110 5.28 -13.85 -7.77
N LEU A 111 5.18 -14.67 -6.72
CA LEU A 111 3.94 -15.32 -6.31
C LEU A 111 3.12 -14.49 -5.30
N CYS A 112 3.67 -13.39 -4.80
CA CYS A 112 3.03 -12.53 -3.82
C CYS A 112 2.24 -11.41 -4.52
N THR A 113 1.07 -11.07 -3.96
CA THR A 113 0.10 -10.15 -4.57
C THR A 113 0.03 -8.79 -3.90
N HIS A 114 0.66 -8.64 -2.73
CA HIS A 114 0.61 -7.41 -1.95
C HIS A 114 2.00 -6.78 -1.82
N TYR A 115 2.00 -5.44 -1.73
CA TYR A 115 3.12 -4.70 -1.17
C TYR A 115 2.87 -4.43 0.31
N LEU A 116 3.85 -4.74 1.14
CA LEU A 116 4.03 -4.15 2.46
C LEU A 116 5.18 -3.18 2.35
N GLY A 117 4.98 -1.96 2.80
CA GLY A 117 6.02 -0.96 2.71
C GLY A 117 5.91 0.16 3.71
N THR A 118 6.95 0.94 3.75
CA THR A 118 7.03 2.16 4.55
C THR A 118 7.24 3.36 3.65
N ILE A 119 6.50 4.44 3.91
CA ILE A 119 6.61 5.72 3.24
C ILE A 119 6.90 6.75 4.31
N ARG A 120 8.08 7.37 4.26
CA ARG A 120 8.53 8.38 5.21
C ARG A 120 8.51 9.76 4.59
N LYS A 121 7.91 10.70 5.29
CA LYS A 121 7.97 12.11 4.91
C LYS A 121 9.41 12.59 5.06
N SER A 122 10.03 13.00 3.96
CA SER A 122 11.37 13.59 3.99
C SER A 122 11.32 14.96 4.67
N VAL A 123 12.24 15.20 5.58
CA VAL A 123 12.44 16.55 6.12
C VAL A 123 13.03 17.40 5.01
N ARG A 124 12.35 18.48 4.62
CA ARG A 124 13.02 19.50 3.81
C ARG A 124 14.07 20.16 4.70
N HIS A 125 15.33 19.87 4.45
CA HIS A 125 16.39 20.74 4.92
C HIS A 125 16.33 22.01 4.06
N GLU A 126 15.78 23.06 4.63
CA GLU A 126 16.00 24.41 4.10
C GLU A 126 17.46 24.80 4.28
#